data_e3544835142f38dd6cb36a9b269e70f7
#
_entry.id   e3544835142f38dd6cb36a9b269e70f7
#
_cell.length_a   1.000
_cell.length_b   1.000
_cell.length_c   1.000
_cell.angle_alpha   90.00
_cell.angle_beta   90.00
_cell.angle_gamma   90.00
#
_symmetry.space_group_name_H-M   'P 1'
#
loop_
_entity.id
_entity.type
_entity.pdbx_description
1 polymer ?
#
loop_
_entity_poly.entity_id
_entity_poly.type
_entity_poly.pdbx_seq_one_letter_code
_entity_poly.pdbx_strand_id
1 'polypeptide(L)'
;MNILAVDTAGKTAGVALLQDGRLLYEVYLDGGLTHSETLLPLIDTCLKLCGLTCAGIDLFGVNAGPGSFTGLRIGLAAVKGLAFPRHTPCAPVSTLEALAAGHVGQGTVLCALDARRGQVYCAAFDLETHARLLEDDARAAASLADFVKSCKKPLFFVGDGAYLCYNIYSEAEGVLPVPPALRGGRAAGVALAAQRMAEAGQTVPPEALLPDYHRLSQAERERAARLAAAQNEQK
;
A
#
# COMPACT_ATOMS: atom_id res chain seq x y z
N MET A 1 7.09 -19.56 -9.61
CA MET A 1 6.73 -19.03 -8.27
C MET A 1 5.34 -18.39 -8.35
N ASN A 2 4.40 -18.88 -7.54
CA ASN A 2 3.04 -18.37 -7.44
C ASN A 2 2.93 -17.41 -6.27
N ILE A 3 2.62 -16.14 -6.54
CA ILE A 3 2.48 -15.08 -5.53
C ILE A 3 1.02 -14.67 -5.46
N LEU A 4 0.37 -14.88 -4.32
CA LEU A 4 -0.95 -14.33 -4.04
C LEU A 4 -0.80 -13.03 -3.26
N ALA A 5 -1.27 -11.94 -3.82
CA ALA A 5 -1.16 -10.61 -3.22
C ALA A 5 -2.53 -10.05 -2.82
N VAL A 6 -2.55 -9.31 -1.72
CA VAL A 6 -3.75 -8.71 -1.12
C VAL A 6 -3.53 -7.23 -0.87
N ASP A 7 -4.46 -6.40 -1.32
CA ASP A 7 -4.54 -4.97 -0.99
C ASP A 7 -5.84 -4.65 -0.26
N THR A 8 -5.71 -4.20 0.97
CA THR A 8 -6.80 -3.72 1.83
C THR A 8 -6.43 -2.43 2.56
N ALA A 9 -5.35 -1.77 2.11
CA ALA A 9 -4.82 -0.58 2.78
C ALA A 9 -5.70 0.67 2.63
N GLY A 10 -6.53 0.73 1.58
CA GLY A 10 -7.43 1.84 1.28
C GLY A 10 -8.90 1.50 1.47
N LYS A 11 -9.75 2.15 0.66
CA LYS A 11 -11.19 1.88 0.57
C LYS A 11 -11.50 0.66 -0.30
N THR A 12 -10.57 0.30 -1.17
CA THR A 12 -10.70 -0.75 -2.17
C THR A 12 -10.18 -2.08 -1.63
N ALA A 13 -10.81 -3.18 -2.02
CA ALA A 13 -10.30 -4.52 -1.82
C ALA A 13 -9.67 -5.03 -3.12
N GLY A 14 -8.45 -5.52 -3.06
CA GLY A 14 -7.73 -6.07 -4.20
C GLY A 14 -7.14 -7.44 -3.91
N VAL A 15 -7.17 -8.32 -4.90
CA VAL A 15 -6.45 -9.62 -4.90
C VAL A 15 -5.80 -9.80 -6.26
N ALA A 16 -4.54 -10.21 -6.28
CA ALA A 16 -3.83 -10.56 -7.51
C ALA A 16 -3.08 -11.87 -7.36
N LEU A 17 -2.96 -12.59 -8.46
CA LEU A 17 -2.12 -13.78 -8.58
C LEU A 17 -1.09 -13.58 -9.68
N LEU A 18 0.17 -13.60 -9.28
CA LEU A 18 1.32 -13.60 -10.17
C LEU A 18 1.90 -15.01 -10.27
N GLN A 19 2.18 -15.50 -11.47
CA GLN A 19 2.87 -16.75 -11.70
C GLN A 19 4.08 -16.48 -12.58
N ASP A 20 5.28 -16.75 -12.08
CA ASP A 20 6.56 -16.56 -12.78
C ASP A 20 6.67 -15.15 -13.44
N GLY A 21 6.28 -14.10 -12.71
CA GLY A 21 6.26 -12.71 -13.18
C GLY A 21 5.08 -12.34 -14.08
N ARG A 22 4.21 -13.30 -14.45
CA ARG A 22 3.02 -13.06 -15.25
C ARG A 22 1.79 -12.88 -14.37
N LEU A 23 1.07 -11.77 -14.54
CA LEU A 23 -0.22 -11.55 -13.87
C LEU A 23 -1.28 -12.47 -14.49
N LEU A 24 -1.79 -13.43 -13.73
CA LEU A 24 -2.85 -14.35 -14.15
C LEU A 24 -4.23 -13.83 -13.79
N TYR A 25 -4.35 -13.18 -12.63
CA TYR A 25 -5.63 -12.68 -12.13
C TYR A 25 -5.41 -11.38 -11.35
N GLU A 26 -6.32 -10.45 -11.50
CA GLU A 26 -6.44 -9.30 -10.63
C GLU A 26 -7.91 -8.91 -10.50
N VAL A 27 -8.31 -8.58 -9.28
CA VAL A 27 -9.57 -7.91 -9.00
C VAL A 27 -9.30 -6.64 -8.21
N TYR A 28 -10.02 -5.59 -8.59
CA TYR A 28 -10.09 -4.30 -7.91
C TYR A 28 -11.56 -4.02 -7.62
N LEU A 29 -11.92 -3.94 -6.34
CA LEU A 29 -13.30 -3.73 -5.91
C LEU A 29 -13.40 -2.45 -5.08
N ASP A 30 -14.12 -1.45 -5.61
CA ASP A 30 -14.54 -0.22 -4.91
C ASP A 30 -16.07 -0.22 -4.79
N GLY A 31 -16.59 -1.16 -4.02
CA GLY A 31 -18.04 -1.42 -3.91
C GLY A 31 -18.67 -0.90 -2.62
N GLY A 32 -17.91 -0.23 -1.75
CA GLY A 32 -18.41 0.28 -0.46
C GLY A 32 -18.71 -0.81 0.58
N LEU A 33 -18.42 -2.08 0.29
CA LEU A 33 -18.52 -3.19 1.23
C LEU A 33 -17.29 -3.26 2.13
N THR A 34 -17.43 -3.91 3.29
CA THR A 34 -16.29 -4.07 4.21
C THR A 34 -15.30 -5.12 3.69
N HIS A 35 -14.01 -4.91 3.97
CA HIS A 35 -12.97 -5.88 3.58
C HIS A 35 -13.18 -7.26 4.21
N SER A 36 -13.78 -7.34 5.41
CA SER A 36 -14.11 -8.59 6.08
C SER A 36 -15.17 -9.42 5.34
N GLU A 37 -16.06 -8.78 4.59
CA GLU A 37 -17.06 -9.46 3.78
C GLU A 37 -16.51 -9.90 2.42
N THR A 38 -15.61 -9.11 1.83
CA THR A 38 -15.21 -9.26 0.42
C THR A 38 -13.92 -10.03 0.22
N LEU A 39 -12.93 -9.90 1.10
CA LEU A 39 -11.57 -10.36 0.85
C LEU A 39 -11.46 -11.88 0.63
N LEU A 40 -11.97 -12.69 1.55
CA LEU A 40 -11.88 -14.15 1.43
C LEU A 40 -12.64 -14.71 0.21
N PRO A 41 -13.87 -14.24 -0.11
CA PRO A 41 -14.53 -14.58 -1.37
C PRO A 41 -13.71 -14.21 -2.63
N LEU A 42 -13.03 -13.06 -2.66
CA LEU A 42 -12.18 -12.66 -3.78
C LEU A 42 -10.95 -13.58 -3.91
N ILE A 43 -10.33 -13.95 -2.80
CA ILE A 43 -9.21 -14.92 -2.79
C ILE A 43 -9.67 -16.29 -3.29
N ASP A 44 -10.79 -16.80 -2.79
CA ASP A 44 -11.35 -18.09 -3.21
C ASP A 44 -11.66 -18.10 -4.71
N THR A 45 -12.27 -17.02 -5.22
CA THR A 45 -12.57 -16.86 -6.65
C THR A 45 -11.26 -16.85 -7.47
N CYS A 46 -10.26 -16.10 -7.05
CA CYS A 46 -8.95 -16.05 -7.69
C CYS A 46 -8.34 -17.45 -7.82
N LEU A 47 -8.26 -18.16 -6.71
CA LEU A 47 -7.66 -19.50 -6.67
C LEU A 47 -8.42 -20.49 -7.58
N LYS A 48 -9.76 -20.52 -7.52
CA LYS A 48 -10.60 -21.38 -8.35
C LYS A 48 -10.43 -21.11 -9.83
N LEU A 49 -10.47 -19.84 -10.26
CA LEU A 49 -10.33 -19.47 -11.66
C LEU A 49 -8.93 -19.76 -12.21
N CYS A 50 -7.91 -19.71 -11.37
CA CYS A 50 -6.53 -20.02 -11.76
C CYS A 50 -6.16 -21.52 -11.58
N GLY A 51 -7.12 -22.35 -11.14
CA GLY A 51 -6.87 -23.81 -10.95
C GLY A 51 -5.89 -24.12 -9.82
N LEU A 52 -5.78 -23.24 -8.84
CA LEU A 52 -4.87 -23.35 -7.70
C LEU A 52 -5.62 -23.55 -6.37
N THR A 53 -4.89 -23.98 -5.37
CA THR A 53 -5.29 -23.96 -3.97
C THR A 53 -4.27 -23.17 -3.16
N CYS A 54 -4.56 -22.83 -1.90
CA CYS A 54 -3.58 -22.19 -1.02
C CYS A 54 -2.28 -22.99 -0.90
N ALA A 55 -2.34 -24.33 -1.08
CA ALA A 55 -1.16 -25.17 -1.05
C ALA A 55 -0.21 -24.96 -2.23
N GLY A 56 -0.70 -24.41 -3.33
CA GLY A 56 0.08 -24.09 -4.53
C GLY A 56 0.66 -22.66 -4.51
N ILE A 57 0.47 -21.89 -3.43
CA ILE A 57 1.05 -20.57 -3.29
C ILE A 57 2.42 -20.65 -2.62
N ASP A 58 3.42 -20.05 -3.26
CA ASP A 58 4.81 -20.02 -2.81
C ASP A 58 5.13 -18.81 -1.94
N LEU A 59 4.39 -17.69 -2.14
CA LEU A 59 4.57 -16.44 -1.42
C LEU A 59 3.24 -15.70 -1.27
N PHE A 60 2.97 -15.18 -0.09
CA PHE A 60 1.88 -14.23 0.12
C PHE A 60 2.41 -12.81 0.23
N GLY A 61 1.90 -11.87 -0.60
CA GLY A 61 2.15 -10.45 -0.49
C GLY A 61 0.97 -9.74 0.16
N VAL A 62 1.22 -8.78 1.04
CA VAL A 62 0.16 -7.98 1.67
C VAL A 62 0.67 -6.60 2.05
N ASN A 63 -0.15 -5.57 1.87
CA ASN A 63 0.18 -4.24 2.37
C ASN A 63 0.27 -4.26 3.90
N ALA A 64 1.43 -3.92 4.43
CA ALA A 64 1.67 -3.80 5.87
C ALA A 64 1.41 -2.38 6.41
N GLY A 65 1.42 -1.37 5.54
CA GLY A 65 1.23 0.05 5.87
C GLY A 65 2.06 0.96 4.96
N PRO A 66 1.82 2.27 5.04
CA PRO A 66 0.74 2.95 5.75
C PRO A 66 -0.64 2.72 5.11
N GLY A 67 -1.73 3.03 5.87
CA GLY A 67 -3.09 2.89 5.34
C GLY A 67 -4.17 2.83 6.42
N SER A 68 -5.36 2.34 6.01
CA SER A 68 -6.49 2.11 6.90
C SER A 68 -6.14 1.11 8.00
N PHE A 69 -6.24 1.54 9.25
CA PHE A 69 -5.91 0.71 10.42
C PHE A 69 -6.72 -0.61 10.47
N THR A 70 -8.01 -0.53 10.16
CA THR A 70 -8.89 -1.71 10.09
C THR A 70 -8.57 -2.55 8.86
N GLY A 71 -8.41 -1.92 7.69
CA GLY A 71 -8.13 -2.63 6.44
C GLY A 71 -6.83 -3.42 6.50
N LEU A 72 -5.74 -2.80 6.95
CA LEU A 72 -4.43 -3.47 7.11
C LEU A 72 -4.54 -4.70 8.02
N ARG A 73 -5.26 -4.60 9.16
CA ARG A 73 -5.44 -5.73 10.07
C ARG A 73 -6.22 -6.87 9.44
N ILE A 74 -7.25 -6.57 8.65
CA ILE A 74 -8.04 -7.60 7.94
C ILE A 74 -7.16 -8.33 6.93
N GLY A 75 -6.42 -7.61 6.08
CA GLY A 75 -5.51 -8.20 5.09
C GLY A 75 -4.42 -9.06 5.73
N LEU A 76 -3.73 -8.50 6.73
CA LEU A 76 -2.67 -9.20 7.46
C LEU A 76 -3.20 -10.45 8.17
N ALA A 77 -4.36 -10.39 8.83
CA ALA A 77 -4.95 -11.54 9.51
C ALA A 77 -5.36 -12.64 8.52
N ALA A 78 -5.95 -12.27 7.38
CA ALA A 78 -6.32 -13.22 6.33
C ALA A 78 -5.07 -13.92 5.77
N VAL A 79 -4.05 -13.16 5.41
CA VAL A 79 -2.79 -13.71 4.88
C VAL A 79 -2.09 -14.60 5.90
N LYS A 80 -2.00 -14.17 7.17
CA LYS A 80 -1.48 -15.03 8.26
C LYS A 80 -2.20 -16.37 8.33
N GLY A 81 -3.55 -16.34 8.34
CA GLY A 81 -4.36 -17.55 8.43
C GLY A 81 -4.14 -18.50 7.24
N LEU A 82 -4.02 -17.96 6.02
CA LEU A 82 -3.79 -18.75 4.81
C LEU A 82 -2.36 -19.32 4.72
N ALA A 83 -1.37 -18.56 5.16
CA ALA A 83 0.05 -18.94 5.09
C ALA A 83 0.46 -19.90 6.21
N PHE A 84 -0.17 -19.78 7.39
CA PHE A 84 0.24 -20.49 8.62
C PHE A 84 0.31 -22.01 8.49
N PRO A 85 -0.67 -22.72 7.87
CA PRO A 85 -0.66 -24.20 7.84
C PRO A 85 0.56 -24.82 7.14
N ARG A 86 1.20 -24.08 6.23
CA ARG A 86 2.35 -24.54 5.46
C ARG A 86 3.63 -23.72 5.73
N HIS A 87 3.56 -22.78 6.66
CA HIS A 87 4.63 -21.81 6.90
C HIS A 87 5.08 -21.10 5.62
N THR A 88 4.14 -20.87 4.69
CA THR A 88 4.42 -20.15 3.44
C THR A 88 4.96 -18.76 3.75
N PRO A 89 6.10 -18.36 3.17
CA PRO A 89 6.66 -17.02 3.43
C PRO A 89 5.70 -15.90 3.06
N CYS A 90 5.81 -14.79 3.77
CA CYS A 90 5.00 -13.59 3.57
C CYS A 90 5.90 -12.38 3.29
N ALA A 91 5.45 -11.50 2.42
CA ALA A 91 6.08 -10.21 2.14
C ALA A 91 5.20 -9.07 2.70
N PRO A 92 5.60 -8.41 3.82
CA PRO A 92 4.95 -7.20 4.32
C PRO A 92 5.35 -5.99 3.48
N VAL A 93 4.56 -5.69 2.45
CA VAL A 93 4.86 -4.65 1.46
C VAL A 93 4.46 -3.27 1.99
N SER A 94 5.32 -2.24 1.78
CA SER A 94 4.90 -0.84 1.94
C SER A 94 3.78 -0.53 0.96
N THR A 95 2.68 0.06 1.44
CA THR A 95 1.56 0.46 0.58
C THR A 95 2.00 1.50 -0.47
N LEU A 96 2.92 2.37 -0.11
CA LEU A 96 3.45 3.38 -1.02
C LEU A 96 4.37 2.76 -2.09
N GLU A 97 5.14 1.74 -1.72
CA GLU A 97 5.94 0.97 -2.69
C GLU A 97 5.05 0.15 -3.63
N ALA A 98 3.98 -0.47 -3.13
CA ALA A 98 3.00 -1.17 -3.96
C ALA A 98 2.34 -0.23 -4.99
N LEU A 99 1.98 0.99 -4.57
CA LEU A 99 1.48 2.02 -5.48
C LEU A 99 2.49 2.33 -6.60
N ALA A 100 3.76 2.56 -6.25
CA ALA A 100 4.81 2.84 -7.22
C ALA A 100 5.06 1.66 -8.17
N ALA A 101 5.04 0.43 -7.64
CA ALA A 101 5.29 -0.80 -8.41
C ALA A 101 4.28 -1.04 -9.54
N GLY A 102 3.08 -0.49 -9.42
CA GLY A 102 2.04 -0.54 -10.47
C GLY A 102 2.25 0.45 -11.62
N HIS A 103 3.29 1.28 -11.58
CA HIS A 103 3.57 2.30 -12.59
C HIS A 103 4.93 2.10 -13.23
N VAL A 104 4.99 2.37 -14.53
CA VAL A 104 6.22 2.28 -15.34
C VAL A 104 6.36 3.51 -16.22
N GLY A 105 7.58 3.93 -16.51
CA GLY A 105 7.83 5.08 -17.36
C GLY A 105 9.14 5.77 -16.99
N GLN A 106 9.20 7.05 -17.31
CA GLN A 106 10.32 7.93 -16.95
C GLN A 106 9.89 8.96 -15.92
N GLY A 107 10.84 9.47 -15.15
CA GLY A 107 10.61 10.52 -14.16
C GLY A 107 10.34 9.99 -12.76
N THR A 108 9.52 10.71 -11.99
CA THR A 108 9.26 10.42 -10.59
C THR A 108 7.78 10.14 -10.36
N VAL A 109 7.47 9.13 -9.57
CA VAL A 109 6.14 8.95 -8.99
C VAL A 109 6.18 9.28 -7.51
N LEU A 110 5.32 10.20 -7.07
CA LEU A 110 5.07 10.48 -5.66
C LEU A 110 3.76 9.82 -5.27
N CYS A 111 3.89 8.79 -4.45
CA CYS A 111 2.78 8.05 -3.86
C CYS A 111 2.28 8.82 -2.64
N ALA A 112 0.97 9.07 -2.57
CA ALA A 112 0.36 9.82 -1.46
C ALA A 112 -0.95 9.16 -1.04
N LEU A 113 -1.08 8.83 0.24
CA LEU A 113 -2.33 8.38 0.85
C LEU A 113 -2.85 9.46 1.80
N ASP A 114 -4.17 9.66 1.83
CA ASP A 114 -4.79 10.67 2.69
C ASP A 114 -4.64 10.31 4.18
N ALA A 115 -3.77 11.02 4.89
CA ALA A 115 -3.57 10.90 6.33
C ALA A 115 -4.51 11.82 7.15
N ARG A 116 -5.49 12.45 6.50
CA ARG A 116 -6.44 13.41 7.04
C ARG A 116 -5.80 14.75 7.45
N ARG A 117 -6.63 15.80 7.59
CA ARG A 117 -6.25 17.14 8.05
C ARG A 117 -5.14 17.78 7.19
N GLY A 118 -5.19 17.60 5.86
CA GLY A 118 -4.20 18.16 4.93
C GLY A 118 -2.83 17.49 4.97
N GLN A 119 -2.72 16.34 5.66
CA GLN A 119 -1.52 15.50 5.67
C GLN A 119 -1.66 14.33 4.72
N VAL A 120 -0.52 13.85 4.23
CA VAL A 120 -0.41 12.65 3.40
C VAL A 120 0.66 11.72 4.00
N TYR A 121 0.40 10.42 3.96
CA TYR A 121 1.51 9.47 3.97
C TYR A 121 2.10 9.47 2.57
N CYS A 122 3.38 9.70 2.43
CA CYS A 122 3.99 9.77 1.11
C CYS A 122 5.37 9.14 1.07
N ALA A 123 5.70 8.65 -0.12
CA ALA A 123 7.02 8.23 -0.55
C ALA A 123 7.18 8.58 -2.03
N ALA A 124 8.41 8.63 -2.52
CA ALA A 124 8.65 8.88 -3.94
C ALA A 124 9.65 7.87 -4.51
N PHE A 125 9.46 7.54 -5.79
CA PHE A 125 10.25 6.55 -6.47
C PHE A 125 10.62 7.02 -7.89
N ASP A 126 11.80 6.64 -8.34
CA ASP A 126 12.18 6.76 -9.75
C ASP A 126 11.46 5.69 -10.57
N LEU A 127 10.77 6.08 -11.63
CA LEU A 127 9.95 5.17 -12.44
C LEU A 127 10.75 4.20 -13.32
N GLU A 128 12.02 4.52 -13.61
CA GLU A 128 12.88 3.65 -14.43
C GLU A 128 13.57 2.57 -13.61
N THR A 129 14.08 2.96 -12.43
CA THR A 129 14.89 2.10 -11.56
C THR A 129 14.13 1.51 -10.39
N HIS A 130 12.94 2.04 -10.10
CA HIS A 130 12.17 1.80 -8.88
C HIS A 130 12.93 2.14 -7.59
N ALA A 131 14.03 2.90 -7.69
CA ALA A 131 14.75 3.36 -6.53
C ALA A 131 13.89 4.31 -5.69
N ARG A 132 13.90 4.14 -4.38
CA ARG A 132 13.22 5.02 -3.43
C ARG A 132 13.97 6.35 -3.35
N LEU A 133 13.27 7.46 -3.58
CA LEU A 133 13.79 8.84 -3.55
C LEU A 133 13.36 9.59 -2.30
N LEU A 134 12.27 9.18 -1.67
CA LEU A 134 11.73 9.74 -0.44
C LEU A 134 11.19 8.59 0.42
N GLU A 135 11.60 8.53 1.69
CA GLU A 135 11.17 7.52 2.64
C GLU A 135 9.70 7.70 3.04
N ASP A 136 9.05 6.59 3.42
CA ASP A 136 7.69 6.56 3.91
C ASP A 136 7.56 7.46 5.15
N ASP A 137 6.73 8.50 5.06
CA ASP A 137 6.52 9.44 6.16
C ASP A 137 5.12 10.09 6.09
N ALA A 138 4.65 10.58 7.24
CA ALA A 138 3.42 11.36 7.36
C ALA A 138 3.76 12.84 7.45
N ARG A 139 3.40 13.64 6.45
CA ARG A 139 3.71 15.08 6.41
C ARG A 139 2.60 15.91 5.79
N ALA A 140 2.65 17.23 6.00
CA ALA A 140 1.74 18.14 5.32
C ALA A 140 2.01 18.10 3.80
N ALA A 141 0.96 18.03 2.98
CA ALA A 141 1.13 18.03 1.52
C ALA A 141 1.91 19.27 1.03
N ALA A 142 1.71 20.43 1.68
CA ALA A 142 2.41 21.68 1.35
C ALA A 142 3.92 21.64 1.64
N SER A 143 4.40 20.75 2.52
CA SER A 143 5.86 20.64 2.83
C SER A 143 6.67 19.93 1.75
N LEU A 144 6.04 19.42 0.70
CA LEU A 144 6.70 18.73 -0.41
C LEU A 144 7.27 19.69 -1.48
N ALA A 145 7.18 21.01 -1.31
CA ALA A 145 7.52 22.02 -2.31
C ALA A 145 8.97 21.88 -2.83
N ASP A 146 9.95 21.68 -1.95
CA ASP A 146 11.35 21.56 -2.34
C ASP A 146 11.60 20.25 -3.10
N PHE A 147 10.99 19.15 -2.67
CA PHE A 147 11.05 17.88 -3.39
C PHE A 147 10.42 18.00 -4.79
N VAL A 148 9.22 18.61 -4.89
CA VAL A 148 8.54 18.81 -6.17
C VAL A 148 9.38 19.65 -7.14
N LYS A 149 10.13 20.63 -6.66
CA LYS A 149 11.03 21.46 -7.50
C LYS A 149 12.26 20.70 -7.97
N SER A 150 12.83 19.84 -7.12
CA SER A 150 14.14 19.22 -7.37
C SER A 150 14.08 17.82 -7.99
N CYS A 151 12.95 17.12 -7.91
CA CYS A 151 12.83 15.75 -8.43
C CYS A 151 12.90 15.67 -9.96
N LYS A 152 13.31 14.51 -10.49
CA LYS A 152 13.33 14.19 -11.91
C LYS A 152 11.93 14.27 -12.51
N LYS A 153 11.82 14.93 -13.65
CA LYS A 153 10.55 15.12 -14.37
C LYS A 153 10.39 14.11 -15.52
N PRO A 154 9.15 13.78 -15.91
CA PRO A 154 7.89 14.23 -15.36
C PRO A 154 7.63 13.71 -13.93
N LEU A 155 6.79 14.43 -13.16
CA LEU A 155 6.32 14.04 -11.83
C LEU A 155 4.83 13.67 -11.85
N PHE A 156 4.51 12.50 -11.32
CA PHE A 156 3.15 11.99 -11.20
C PHE A 156 2.77 11.84 -9.72
N PHE A 157 1.51 12.17 -9.40
CA PHE A 157 0.94 11.93 -8.08
C PHE A 157 -0.07 10.77 -8.16
N VAL A 158 0.12 9.73 -7.35
CA VAL A 158 -0.75 8.54 -7.27
C VAL A 158 -1.16 8.25 -5.83
N GLY A 159 -2.21 7.45 -5.65
CA GLY A 159 -2.82 7.18 -4.35
C GLY A 159 -4.06 8.06 -4.10
N ASP A 160 -4.80 7.74 -3.04
CA ASP A 160 -6.03 8.46 -2.69
C ASP A 160 -5.77 9.86 -2.12
N GLY A 161 -4.55 10.15 -1.65
CA GLY A 161 -4.08 11.48 -1.25
C GLY A 161 -3.49 12.32 -2.39
N ALA A 162 -3.35 11.76 -3.61
CA ALA A 162 -2.76 12.45 -4.75
C ALA A 162 -3.47 13.77 -5.10
N TYR A 163 -4.80 13.85 -4.88
CA TYR A 163 -5.56 15.07 -5.14
C TYR A 163 -5.11 16.25 -4.26
N LEU A 164 -4.68 16.00 -3.02
CA LEU A 164 -4.16 17.04 -2.12
C LEU A 164 -2.85 17.64 -2.67
N CYS A 165 -1.97 16.76 -3.16
CA CYS A 165 -0.71 17.20 -3.78
C CYS A 165 -0.98 17.91 -5.11
N TYR A 166 -1.86 17.36 -5.95
CA TYR A 166 -2.18 17.94 -7.24
C TYR A 166 -2.82 19.31 -7.14
N ASN A 167 -3.72 19.54 -6.17
CA ASN A 167 -4.33 20.86 -5.93
C ASN A 167 -3.30 21.94 -5.56
N ILE A 168 -2.17 21.55 -4.97
CA ILE A 168 -1.10 22.49 -4.57
C ILE A 168 -0.09 22.69 -5.69
N TYR A 169 0.22 21.62 -6.45
CA TYR A 169 1.39 21.57 -7.34
C TYR A 169 1.06 21.38 -8.82
N SER A 170 -0.22 21.41 -9.23
CA SER A 170 -0.61 21.19 -10.64
C SER A 170 0.05 22.15 -11.62
N GLU A 171 0.35 23.39 -11.18
CA GLU A 171 0.99 24.42 -12.00
C GLU A 171 2.53 24.35 -11.96
N ALA A 172 3.11 23.43 -11.18
CA ALA A 172 4.56 23.28 -11.14
C ALA A 172 5.07 22.60 -12.40
N GLU A 173 6.25 23.03 -12.88
CA GLU A 173 6.84 22.52 -14.10
C GLU A 173 7.02 20.99 -14.06
N GLY A 174 6.56 20.34 -15.12
CA GLY A 174 6.71 18.89 -15.31
C GLY A 174 5.81 18.03 -14.43
N VAL A 175 4.85 18.61 -13.71
CA VAL A 175 3.78 17.85 -13.03
C VAL A 175 2.74 17.45 -14.06
N LEU A 176 2.48 16.13 -14.18
CA LEU A 176 1.52 15.60 -15.13
C LEU A 176 0.33 14.94 -14.40
N PRO A 177 -0.91 15.10 -14.94
CA PRO A 177 -2.08 14.48 -14.36
C PRO A 177 -2.09 12.97 -14.57
N VAL A 178 -2.54 12.22 -13.55
CA VAL A 178 -2.87 10.81 -13.65
C VAL A 178 -4.40 10.67 -13.66
N PRO A 179 -4.98 9.91 -14.60
CA PRO A 179 -6.42 9.68 -14.60
C PRO A 179 -6.90 9.07 -13.27
N PRO A 180 -8.05 9.49 -12.71
CA PRO A 180 -8.54 8.97 -11.42
C PRO A 180 -8.60 7.45 -11.32
N ALA A 181 -8.99 6.77 -12.40
CA ALA A 181 -9.07 5.31 -12.48
C ALA A 181 -7.71 4.60 -12.33
N LEU A 182 -6.59 5.32 -12.51
CA LEU A 182 -5.23 4.77 -12.45
C LEU A 182 -4.46 5.24 -11.20
N ARG A 183 -5.08 6.03 -10.33
CA ARG A 183 -4.42 6.55 -9.11
C ARG A 183 -4.42 5.57 -7.94
N GLY A 184 -5.41 4.68 -7.90
CA GLY A 184 -5.62 3.78 -6.77
C GLY A 184 -4.59 2.66 -6.67
N GLY A 185 -4.43 2.14 -5.45
CA GLY A 185 -3.64 0.94 -5.20
C GLY A 185 -4.21 -0.28 -5.94
N ARG A 186 -3.32 -1.12 -6.43
CA ARG A 186 -3.63 -2.34 -7.15
C ARG A 186 -2.89 -3.52 -6.52
N ALA A 187 -3.58 -4.63 -6.35
CA ALA A 187 -2.97 -5.84 -5.80
C ALA A 187 -1.83 -6.40 -6.67
N ALA A 188 -1.85 -6.13 -7.98
CA ALA A 188 -0.72 -6.42 -8.87
C ALA A 188 0.56 -5.68 -8.44
N GLY A 189 0.46 -4.42 -7.98
CA GLY A 189 1.59 -3.67 -7.43
C GLY A 189 2.13 -4.30 -6.15
N VAL A 190 1.24 -4.80 -5.28
CA VAL A 190 1.65 -5.57 -4.09
C VAL A 190 2.39 -6.85 -4.49
N ALA A 191 1.90 -7.57 -5.50
CA ALA A 191 2.55 -8.80 -6.00
C ALA A 191 3.95 -8.54 -6.56
N LEU A 192 4.11 -7.47 -7.35
CA LEU A 192 5.41 -7.07 -7.91
C LEU A 192 6.41 -6.64 -6.83
N ALA A 193 5.97 -5.88 -5.84
CA ALA A 193 6.82 -5.50 -4.71
C ALA A 193 7.18 -6.73 -3.85
N ALA A 194 6.21 -7.63 -3.60
CA ALA A 194 6.45 -8.88 -2.88
C ALA A 194 7.47 -9.79 -3.59
N GLN A 195 7.43 -9.85 -4.93
CA GLN A 195 8.41 -10.57 -5.73
C GLN A 195 9.82 -10.02 -5.50
N ARG A 196 10.01 -8.69 -5.59
CA ARG A 196 11.31 -8.04 -5.32
C ARG A 196 11.81 -8.30 -3.91
N MET A 197 10.92 -8.24 -2.90
CA MET A 197 11.28 -8.57 -1.52
C MET A 197 11.75 -10.02 -1.38
N ALA A 198 11.11 -10.97 -2.07
CA ALA A 198 11.53 -12.37 -2.06
C ALA A 198 12.89 -12.57 -2.73
N GLU A 199 13.14 -11.93 -3.87
CA GLU A 199 14.43 -11.93 -4.57
C GLU A 199 15.57 -11.33 -3.71
N ALA A 200 15.23 -10.34 -2.86
CA ALA A 200 16.14 -9.72 -1.89
C ALA A 200 16.25 -10.49 -0.56
N GLY A 201 15.53 -11.61 -0.37
CA GLY A 201 15.52 -12.37 0.89
C GLY A 201 14.82 -11.66 2.06
N GLN A 202 13.92 -10.73 1.80
CA GLN A 202 13.26 -9.88 2.80
C GLN A 202 11.86 -10.40 3.20
N THR A 203 11.57 -11.66 2.97
CA THR A 203 10.32 -12.29 3.41
C THR A 203 10.37 -12.65 4.89
N VAL A 204 9.19 -12.77 5.50
CA VAL A 204 9.04 -13.17 6.89
C VAL A 204 8.14 -14.40 7.02
N PRO A 205 8.28 -15.22 8.07
CA PRO A 205 7.32 -16.26 8.36
C PRO A 205 5.97 -15.67 8.79
N PRO A 206 4.84 -16.39 8.65
CA PRO A 206 3.50 -15.86 8.93
C PRO A 206 3.35 -15.26 10.33
N GLU A 207 3.95 -15.85 11.35
CA GLU A 207 3.91 -15.38 12.74
C GLU A 207 4.56 -14.01 12.92
N ALA A 208 5.60 -13.70 12.15
CA ALA A 208 6.33 -12.43 12.19
C ALA A 208 5.70 -11.34 11.31
N LEU A 209 4.64 -11.66 10.55
CA LEU A 209 3.93 -10.68 9.72
C LEU A 209 3.18 -9.68 10.61
N LEU A 210 3.61 -8.43 10.65
CA LEU A 210 3.07 -7.36 11.49
C LEU A 210 2.73 -6.12 10.65
N PRO A 211 1.76 -5.30 11.11
CA PRO A 211 1.50 -4.01 10.47
C PRO A 211 2.61 -3.01 10.79
N ASP A 212 2.92 -2.18 9.80
CA ASP A 212 3.82 -1.02 9.94
C ASP A 212 2.98 0.25 10.11
N TYR A 213 2.88 0.73 11.34
CA TYR A 213 2.07 1.90 11.69
C TYR A 213 2.93 3.15 11.74
N HIS A 214 2.92 3.96 10.69
CA HIS A 214 3.59 5.27 10.65
C HIS A 214 2.89 6.33 11.53
N ARG A 215 1.76 6.01 12.15
CA ARG A 215 1.02 6.91 13.04
C ARG A 215 0.24 6.11 14.08
N LEU A 216 0.13 6.65 15.30
CA LEU A 216 -0.74 6.10 16.33
C LEU A 216 -2.20 6.04 15.84
N SER A 217 -2.94 5.02 16.23
CA SER A 217 -4.38 4.92 15.96
C SER A 217 -5.14 6.14 16.52
N GLN A 218 -6.34 6.40 16.01
CA GLN A 218 -7.15 7.50 16.52
C GLN A 218 -7.42 7.34 18.03
N ALA A 219 -7.70 6.12 18.48
CA ALA A 219 -7.95 5.82 19.90
C ALA A 219 -6.71 6.09 20.78
N GLU A 220 -5.51 5.72 20.31
CA GLU A 220 -4.25 6.00 21.02
C GLU A 220 -3.96 7.50 21.09
N ARG A 221 -4.20 8.24 20.01
CA ARG A 221 -4.05 9.71 19.98
C ARG A 221 -5.04 10.40 20.92
N GLU A 222 -6.30 9.98 20.92
CA GLU A 222 -7.33 10.51 21.83
C GLU A 222 -6.99 10.19 23.29
N ARG A 223 -6.51 8.98 23.56
CA ARG A 223 -6.02 8.61 24.89
C ARG A 223 -4.84 9.46 25.33
N ALA A 224 -3.84 9.66 24.46
CA ALA A 224 -2.68 10.49 24.75
C ALA A 224 -3.09 11.96 24.99
N ALA A 225 -4.04 12.51 24.21
CA ALA A 225 -4.55 13.85 24.40
C ALA A 225 -5.31 14.01 25.73
N ARG A 226 -6.14 13.01 26.13
CA ARG A 226 -6.85 13.01 27.44
C ARG A 226 -5.86 12.95 28.62
N LEU A 227 -4.81 12.14 28.51
CA LEU A 227 -3.78 12.05 29.57
C LEU A 227 -2.99 13.35 29.69
N ALA A 228 -2.65 13.99 28.58
CA ALA A 228 -1.96 15.29 28.60
C ALA A 228 -2.85 16.42 29.19
N ALA A 229 -4.15 16.43 28.86
CA ALA A 229 -5.11 17.38 29.44
C ALA A 229 -5.22 17.19 30.98
N ALA A 230 -5.38 15.96 31.45
CA ALA A 230 -5.48 15.66 32.88
C ALA A 230 -4.21 16.05 33.67
N GLN A 231 -3.02 15.95 33.06
CA GLN A 231 -1.77 16.40 33.69
C GLN A 231 -1.63 17.92 33.77
N ASN A 232 -2.24 18.67 32.84
CA ASN A 232 -2.25 20.13 32.86
C ASN A 232 -3.25 20.72 33.86
N GLU A 233 -4.33 19.99 34.20
CA GLU A 233 -5.31 20.40 35.22
C GLU A 233 -4.81 20.15 36.66
N GLN A 234 -3.72 19.41 36.85
CA GLN A 234 -3.12 19.14 38.16
C GLN A 234 -1.92 20.05 38.49
N LYS A 235 -1.58 20.99 37.60
CA LYS A 235 -0.55 22.03 37.81
C LYS A 235 -1.17 23.39 38.03
#